data_d65dde7fedf673ff120b24209f35621b
#
_entry.id   d65dde7fedf673ff120b24209f35621b
#
_cell.length_a   1.000
_cell.length_b   1.000
_cell.length_c   1.000
_cell.angle_alpha   90.00
_cell.angle_beta   90.00
_cell.angle_gamma   90.00
#
_symmetry.space_group_name_H-M   'P 1'
#
loop_
_entity.id
_entity.type
_entity.pdbx_description
1 polymer ?
#
loop_
_entity_poly.entity_id
_entity_poly.type
_entity_poly.pdbx_seq_one_letter_code
_entity_poly.pdbx_strand_id
1 'polypeptide(L)'
;MGNYVGVLDVCCRPCNKRGDISHRDNKKPLTASEMTSTFKKMYESNNSNNITLESKNKMDPQLYFFHDSVLIGKLTGNPIDKYTIDELIVKGKNNSLIYKATLKSNGEKRILKIIPKNKKNIQKNQSLIKEIELLEQIDNPYIIKLYEFYDCPKVICLVNEYCNGGNLNNRLIIERQFTELNTAIIIFQILSALSFCHSKNIIHRNLTLSHILIDESKKDNFIHIKIIDFSSSTKVIKGIDMGDSVGNLKYTSPEVFEGKYNETRDIWSVGIIMYKLLTGDFPFENKDILKLKALIEICNVDYMKYPLNTVSKECINLMKQLLKKDKGRISAKDALNHNWFKILNIKEKLTYLSFQQIQKILDNIFYFKPKNTLQKLCIQYLTRNLKNEEIDIATNLYCQIDIDNDGEVEEYEFIIHLKEIINKLGEDIEEEYLKNLFNNIDVDQSGNMSYSEFICAAIDRTVILTEENLKESFDFFDKNKNGIINIEDLAVVFKKFPGFSLEEFNGMFNEVDVDGNGEVNFEEYKGIMKSILNNE
;
A
#
# COMPACT_ATOMS: atom_id res chain seq x y z
N MET A 1 30.40 -1.17 -14.60
CA MET A 1 30.94 -0.68 -13.33
C MET A 1 30.96 0.84 -13.44
N GLY A 2 29.98 1.50 -12.90
CA GLY A 2 29.86 2.96 -12.94
C GLY A 2 28.80 3.37 -11.93
N ASN A 3 29.25 4.02 -10.87
CA ASN A 3 28.42 4.54 -9.79
C ASN A 3 27.40 5.56 -10.31
N TYR A 4 26.12 5.18 -10.31
CA TYR A 4 25.04 6.13 -10.48
C TYR A 4 24.56 6.60 -9.11
N VAL A 5 25.13 7.72 -8.67
CA VAL A 5 24.58 8.53 -7.58
C VAL A 5 23.40 9.31 -8.18
N GLY A 6 22.18 8.85 -7.92
CA GLY A 6 20.98 9.56 -8.35
C GLY A 6 20.81 10.88 -7.60
N VAL A 7 20.91 11.98 -8.32
CA VAL A 7 20.58 13.32 -7.83
C VAL A 7 19.08 13.43 -7.69
N LEU A 8 18.58 13.36 -6.46
CA LEU A 8 17.18 13.66 -6.12
C LEU A 8 17.02 15.19 -6.04
N ASP A 9 16.63 15.79 -7.15
CA ASP A 9 16.29 17.20 -7.18
C ASP A 9 14.93 17.46 -6.56
N VAL A 10 14.94 18.37 -5.60
CA VAL A 10 13.82 18.85 -4.83
C VAL A 10 12.89 19.67 -5.74
N CYS A 11 11.77 19.13 -6.14
CA CYS A 11 10.71 19.91 -6.77
C CYS A 11 9.85 20.59 -5.72
N CYS A 12 10.06 21.91 -5.51
CA CYS A 12 9.05 22.94 -5.30
C CYS A 12 9.68 24.24 -4.78
N ARG A 13 10.32 25.00 -5.67
CA ARG A 13 10.37 26.47 -5.56
C ARG A 13 10.16 27.07 -6.95
N PRO A 14 9.37 28.13 -7.10
CA PRO A 14 9.32 28.86 -8.36
C PRO A 14 10.69 29.48 -8.61
N CYS A 15 11.30 29.16 -9.75
CA CYS A 15 12.49 29.86 -10.24
C CYS A 15 12.16 31.33 -10.48
N ASN A 16 12.64 32.22 -9.63
CA ASN A 16 12.82 33.61 -9.97
C ASN A 16 14.24 34.05 -9.60
N LYS A 17 14.92 34.56 -10.63
CA LYS A 17 16.17 35.34 -10.69
C LYS A 17 17.45 34.56 -10.99
N ARG A 18 17.98 34.94 -12.17
CA ARG A 18 19.42 34.80 -12.52
C ARG A 18 20.26 35.46 -11.44
N GLY A 19 21.27 34.78 -10.96
CA GLY A 19 22.29 35.33 -10.10
C GLY A 19 22.85 34.25 -9.16
N ASP A 20 24.16 33.97 -9.36
CA ASP A 20 25.11 33.33 -8.46
C ASP A 20 24.92 31.85 -8.10
N ILE A 21 25.62 31.05 -8.89
CA ILE A 21 26.13 29.73 -8.50
C ILE A 21 27.33 29.97 -7.56
N SER A 22 27.09 30.04 -6.27
CA SER A 22 28.11 29.82 -5.25
C SER A 22 27.43 29.58 -3.91
N HIS A 23 27.49 28.40 -3.45
CA HIS A 23 27.45 27.74 -2.16
C HIS A 23 26.63 26.45 -2.23
N ARG A 24 27.19 25.45 -2.89
CA ARG A 24 26.90 24.07 -2.51
C ARG A 24 27.51 23.91 -1.11
N ASP A 25 26.68 23.80 -0.09
CA ASP A 25 27.07 23.21 1.18
C ASP A 25 27.52 21.75 0.92
N ASN A 26 28.83 21.61 0.69
CA ASN A 26 29.53 20.32 0.67
C ASN A 26 29.61 19.77 2.11
N LYS A 27 28.44 19.47 2.72
CA LYS A 27 28.41 18.62 3.89
C LYS A 27 28.62 17.21 3.40
N LYS A 28 29.76 16.60 3.79
CA LYS A 28 29.97 15.14 3.64
C LYS A 28 28.72 14.39 4.05
N PRO A 29 28.35 13.31 3.34
CA PRO A 29 27.27 12.45 3.79
C PRO A 29 27.57 11.99 5.22
N LEU A 30 26.59 12.11 6.11
CA LEU A 30 26.70 11.67 7.49
C LEU A 30 27.06 10.18 7.52
N THR A 31 28.00 9.80 8.35
CA THR A 31 28.33 8.39 8.59
C THR A 31 27.16 7.69 9.28
N ALA A 32 27.08 6.37 9.17
CA ALA A 32 26.03 5.57 9.82
C ALA A 32 25.98 5.85 11.34
N SER A 33 27.13 6.06 12.01
CA SER A 33 27.22 6.41 13.42
C SER A 33 26.65 7.80 13.72
N GLU A 34 26.92 8.79 12.86
CA GLU A 34 26.37 10.15 12.99
C GLU A 34 24.86 10.18 12.72
N MET A 35 24.37 9.36 11.78
CA MET A 35 22.94 9.17 11.54
C MET A 35 22.26 8.54 12.74
N THR A 36 22.83 7.47 13.29
CA THR A 36 22.34 6.79 14.50
C THR A 36 22.31 7.75 15.70
N SER A 37 23.37 8.56 15.89
CA SER A 37 23.44 9.59 16.94
C SER A 37 22.37 10.67 16.76
N THR A 38 22.14 11.13 15.52
CA THR A 38 21.09 12.12 15.20
C THR A 38 19.71 11.55 15.47
N PHE A 39 19.50 10.31 15.10
CA PHE A 39 18.26 9.55 15.35
C PHE A 39 18.02 9.42 16.86
N LYS A 40 19.05 8.97 17.61
CA LYS A 40 19.01 8.83 19.06
C LYS A 40 18.66 10.14 19.76
N LYS A 41 19.24 11.27 19.35
CA LYS A 41 18.91 12.61 19.86
C LYS A 41 17.47 13.05 19.59
N MET A 42 16.85 12.61 18.49
CA MET A 42 15.44 12.88 18.20
C MET A 42 14.49 12.06 19.09
N TYR A 43 14.91 10.88 19.53
CA TYR A 43 14.13 9.97 20.36
C TYR A 43 14.37 10.15 21.86
N GLU A 44 15.62 10.45 22.28
CA GLU A 44 15.94 10.72 23.68
C GLU A 44 15.45 12.11 24.08
N SER A 45 14.42 12.18 24.90
CA SER A 45 14.07 13.40 25.62
C SER A 45 13.48 13.07 26.98
N ASN A 46 14.02 13.76 27.95
CA ASN A 46 13.63 13.75 29.35
C ASN A 46 12.10 13.66 29.53
N ASN A 47 11.70 12.77 30.42
CA ASN A 47 10.37 12.65 30.98
C ASN A 47 9.80 14.00 31.38
N SER A 48 8.82 14.51 30.65
CA SER A 48 7.74 15.34 31.19
C SER A 48 6.68 15.57 30.11
N ASN A 49 5.47 15.16 30.42
CA ASN A 49 4.20 15.35 29.71
C ASN A 49 3.96 14.44 28.50
N ASN A 50 3.45 13.26 28.78
CA ASN A 50 2.73 12.41 27.85
C ASN A 50 1.49 13.15 27.33
N ILE A 51 1.53 13.62 26.09
CA ILE A 51 0.30 13.91 25.35
C ILE A 51 -0.11 12.58 24.73
N THR A 52 -0.92 11.83 25.46
CA THR A 52 -1.65 10.70 24.92
C THR A 52 -2.65 11.23 23.90
N LEU A 53 -2.48 10.85 22.64
CA LEU A 53 -3.45 11.07 21.57
C LEU A 53 -4.57 10.03 21.74
N GLU A 54 -5.45 10.26 22.70
CA GLU A 54 -6.73 9.56 22.78
C GLU A 54 -7.67 10.16 21.74
N SER A 55 -7.93 9.43 20.67
CA SER A 55 -9.03 9.75 19.76
C SER A 55 -10.36 9.44 20.45
N LYS A 56 -11.01 10.46 21.00
CA LYS A 56 -12.42 10.39 21.41
C LYS A 56 -13.32 10.55 20.19
N ASN A 57 -13.33 9.60 19.30
CA ASN A 57 -14.40 9.45 18.33
C ASN A 57 -15.17 8.17 18.68
N LYS A 58 -16.39 8.35 19.18
CA LYS A 58 -17.40 7.28 19.17
C LYS A 58 -17.74 7.02 17.71
N MET A 59 -17.11 6.03 17.13
CA MET A 59 -17.50 5.45 15.84
C MET A 59 -18.62 4.44 16.08
N ASP A 60 -19.49 4.33 15.10
CA ASP A 60 -20.65 3.43 15.05
C ASP A 60 -20.20 1.96 15.19
N PRO A 61 -20.76 1.15 16.12
CA PRO A 61 -20.26 -0.19 16.41
C PRO A 61 -20.55 -1.24 15.33
N GLN A 62 -21.23 -0.92 14.24
CA GLN A 62 -21.77 -1.90 13.29
C GLN A 62 -20.93 -2.19 12.04
N LEU A 63 -19.67 -1.70 11.93
CA LEU A 63 -18.84 -1.86 10.74
C LEU A 63 -17.37 -2.16 11.06
N TYR A 64 -17.12 -3.22 11.85
CA TYR A 64 -15.75 -3.59 12.16
C TYR A 64 -15.49 -5.05 11.81
N PHE A 65 -14.94 -5.23 10.63
CA PHE A 65 -14.42 -6.49 10.15
C PHE A 65 -12.93 -6.63 10.46
N PHE A 66 -12.42 -7.85 10.43
CA PHE A 66 -11.01 -8.17 10.57
C PHE A 66 -10.21 -7.49 9.46
N HIS A 67 -9.68 -6.33 9.71
CA HIS A 67 -8.87 -5.61 8.75
C HIS A 67 -7.39 -5.74 9.11
N ASP A 68 -6.50 -5.72 8.12
CA ASP A 68 -5.04 -5.64 8.26
C ASP A 68 -4.55 -4.57 9.24
N SER A 69 -5.40 -3.57 9.54
CA SER A 69 -5.16 -2.53 10.54
C SER A 69 -4.73 -3.04 11.92
N VAL A 70 -5.11 -4.27 12.26
CA VAL A 70 -4.75 -4.88 13.54
C VAL A 70 -3.31 -5.33 13.59
N LEU A 71 -2.80 -5.77 12.45
CA LEU A 71 -1.42 -6.22 12.30
C LEU A 71 -0.43 -5.06 12.14
N ILE A 72 -0.92 -3.83 11.95
CA ILE A 72 -0.06 -2.64 11.96
C ILE A 72 0.16 -2.21 13.41
N GLY A 73 1.30 -2.57 13.96
CA GLY A 73 1.65 -2.31 15.34
C GLY A 73 1.93 -0.82 15.62
N LYS A 74 1.14 -0.20 16.51
CA LYS A 74 1.63 1.00 17.21
C LYS A 74 2.68 0.52 18.21
N LEU A 75 3.94 0.83 17.95
CA LEU A 75 5.04 0.45 18.82
C LEU A 75 5.48 1.62 19.71
N THR A 76 5.81 1.28 20.95
CA THR A 76 6.53 2.15 21.86
C THR A 76 7.98 1.71 21.88
N GLY A 77 8.94 2.63 21.79
CA GLY A 77 10.36 2.28 21.75
C GLY A 77 11.10 2.99 20.64
N ASN A 78 12.33 2.58 20.41
CA ASN A 78 13.18 3.21 19.42
C ASN A 78 13.30 2.30 18.16
N PRO A 79 12.94 2.77 16.96
CA PRO A 79 13.10 1.99 15.73
C PRO A 79 14.53 1.44 15.52
N ILE A 80 15.54 2.10 16.09
CA ILE A 80 16.94 1.64 15.97
C ILE A 80 17.16 0.28 16.64
N ASP A 81 16.33 -0.11 17.61
CA ASP A 81 16.44 -1.40 18.26
C ASP A 81 16.15 -2.54 17.27
N LYS A 82 15.18 -2.31 16.37
CA LYS A 82 14.75 -3.28 15.34
C LYS A 82 15.42 -3.08 13.98
N TYR A 83 15.79 -1.83 13.64
CA TYR A 83 16.32 -1.45 12.32
C TYR A 83 17.74 -0.89 12.39
N THR A 84 18.55 -1.19 11.38
CA THR A 84 19.82 -0.51 11.10
C THR A 84 19.55 0.57 10.06
N ILE A 85 19.97 1.81 10.34
CA ILE A 85 19.82 2.93 9.39
C ILE A 85 20.95 2.85 8.36
N ASP A 86 20.60 2.73 7.09
CA ASP A 86 21.56 2.62 6.00
C ASP A 86 21.95 3.99 5.45
N GLU A 87 20.96 4.77 4.96
CA GLU A 87 21.20 6.05 4.31
C GLU A 87 19.99 7.00 4.40
N LEU A 88 20.25 8.30 4.36
CA LEU A 88 19.21 9.32 4.20
C LEU A 88 18.88 9.48 2.71
N ILE A 89 17.65 9.10 2.32
CA ILE A 89 17.19 9.21 0.93
C ILE A 89 16.81 10.66 0.61
N VAL A 90 15.95 11.28 1.46
CA VAL A 90 15.43 12.63 1.18
C VAL A 90 15.02 13.36 2.45
N LYS A 91 15.17 14.68 2.42
CA LYS A 91 14.55 15.59 3.39
C LYS A 91 13.24 16.08 2.79
N GLY A 92 12.13 15.62 3.36
CA GLY A 92 10.79 15.96 2.90
C GLY A 92 10.28 17.30 3.43
N LYS A 93 9.04 17.60 3.12
CA LYS A 93 8.33 18.78 3.64
C LYS A 93 8.21 18.71 5.18
N ASN A 94 8.10 19.87 5.83
CA ASN A 94 7.93 19.98 7.29
C ASN A 94 9.06 19.32 8.12
N ASN A 95 10.28 19.31 7.61
CA ASN A 95 11.46 18.66 8.22
C ASN A 95 11.29 17.14 8.43
N SER A 96 10.43 16.49 7.67
CA SER A 96 10.41 15.04 7.65
C SER A 96 11.67 14.49 7.03
N LEU A 97 12.14 13.34 7.53
CA LEU A 97 13.34 12.66 7.04
C LEU A 97 12.96 11.27 6.59
N ILE A 98 13.42 10.87 5.42
CA ILE A 98 13.16 9.54 4.85
C ILE A 98 14.49 8.80 4.75
N TYR A 99 14.60 7.72 5.51
CA TYR A 99 15.76 6.86 5.54
C TYR A 99 15.46 5.50 4.91
N LYS A 100 16.46 4.96 4.23
CA LYS A 100 16.55 3.53 3.96
C LYS A 100 17.11 2.85 5.20
N ALA A 101 16.55 1.73 5.55
CA ALA A 101 16.95 0.96 6.72
C ALA A 101 16.85 -0.54 6.43
N THR A 102 17.54 -1.33 7.24
CA THR A 102 17.56 -2.78 7.17
C THR A 102 16.96 -3.35 8.44
N LEU A 103 15.98 -4.23 8.31
CA LEU A 103 15.43 -5.02 9.41
C LEU A 103 16.49 -6.00 9.91
N LYS A 104 16.80 -5.97 11.20
CA LYS A 104 17.92 -6.75 11.76
C LYS A 104 17.67 -8.25 11.79
N SER A 105 16.40 -8.68 11.88
CA SER A 105 16.03 -10.09 11.99
C SER A 105 16.29 -10.87 10.69
N ASN A 106 15.96 -10.30 9.54
CA ASN A 106 15.99 -11.02 8.26
C ASN A 106 16.73 -10.27 7.13
N GLY A 107 17.29 -9.08 7.41
CA GLY A 107 18.04 -8.30 6.43
C GLY A 107 17.19 -7.55 5.41
N GLU A 108 15.87 -7.58 5.51
CA GLU A 108 14.99 -6.91 4.55
C GLU A 108 15.09 -5.39 4.61
N LYS A 109 14.95 -4.77 3.44
CA LYS A 109 15.00 -3.31 3.31
C LYS A 109 13.63 -2.69 3.59
N ARG A 110 13.65 -1.58 4.33
CA ARG A 110 12.47 -0.78 4.71
C ARG A 110 12.73 0.70 4.50
N ILE A 111 11.67 1.48 4.48
CA ILE A 111 11.72 2.95 4.53
C ILE A 111 11.24 3.42 5.91
N LEU A 112 12.05 4.22 6.57
CA LEU A 112 11.66 4.92 7.79
C LEU A 112 11.37 6.38 7.49
N LYS A 113 10.10 6.77 7.51
CA LYS A 113 9.64 8.16 7.35
C LYS A 113 9.45 8.78 8.74
N ILE A 114 10.38 9.65 9.14
CA ILE A 114 10.36 10.32 10.44
C ILE A 114 9.71 11.67 10.28
N ILE A 115 8.66 11.92 11.04
CA ILE A 115 7.86 13.12 10.96
C ILE A 115 7.86 13.82 12.33
N PRO A 116 8.44 15.04 12.44
CA PRO A 116 8.43 15.78 13.69
C PRO A 116 7.01 16.17 14.12
N LYS A 117 6.66 15.89 15.37
CA LYS A 117 5.40 16.36 15.97
C LYS A 117 5.46 17.87 16.17
N ASN A 118 4.43 18.56 15.76
CA ASN A 118 4.33 20.00 15.94
C ASN A 118 3.59 20.32 17.23
N LYS A 119 4.32 20.70 18.29
CA LYS A 119 3.74 21.10 19.58
C LYS A 119 2.76 22.28 19.50
N LYS A 120 2.90 23.14 18.47
CA LYS A 120 2.08 24.36 18.29
C LYS A 120 0.90 24.17 17.34
N ASN A 121 0.87 23.09 16.56
CA ASN A 121 -0.17 22.87 15.56
C ASN A 121 -0.79 21.46 15.70
N ILE A 122 -1.82 21.37 16.52
CA ILE A 122 -2.57 20.14 16.80
C ILE A 122 -3.20 19.57 15.51
N GLN A 123 -3.67 20.44 14.60
CA GLN A 123 -4.29 20.01 13.34
C GLN A 123 -3.32 19.24 12.43
N LYS A 124 -2.03 19.60 12.41
CA LYS A 124 -1.01 18.84 11.67
C LYS A 124 -0.78 17.44 12.24
N ASN A 125 -0.84 17.30 13.55
CA ASN A 125 -0.71 15.99 14.18
C ASN A 125 -1.95 15.13 13.89
N GLN A 126 -3.15 15.71 13.87
CA GLN A 126 -4.39 15.03 13.49
C GLN A 126 -4.37 14.57 12.03
N SER A 127 -3.85 15.39 11.11
CA SER A 127 -3.70 15.00 9.69
C SER A 127 -2.77 13.78 9.53
N LEU A 128 -1.71 13.71 10.34
CA LEU A 128 -0.80 12.57 10.31
C LEU A 128 -1.43 11.28 10.85
N ILE A 129 -2.25 11.41 11.90
CA ILE A 129 -3.01 10.27 12.43
C ILE A 129 -3.99 9.75 11.38
N LYS A 130 -4.70 10.65 10.70
CA LYS A 130 -5.59 10.28 9.59
C LYS A 130 -4.86 9.58 8.45
N GLU A 131 -3.62 10.01 8.11
CA GLU A 131 -2.78 9.32 7.12
C GLU A 131 -2.52 7.86 7.56
N ILE A 132 -2.19 7.64 8.85
CA ILE A 132 -1.96 6.31 9.40
C ILE A 132 -3.26 5.49 9.38
N GLU A 133 -4.36 6.03 9.88
CA GLU A 133 -5.67 5.37 9.91
C GLU A 133 -6.16 4.96 8.51
N LEU A 134 -5.85 5.75 7.48
CA LEU A 134 -6.15 5.40 6.10
C LEU A 134 -5.25 4.28 5.59
N LEU A 135 -3.93 4.38 5.83
CA LEU A 135 -2.98 3.36 5.40
C LEU A 135 -3.19 2.02 6.11
N GLU A 136 -3.71 2.05 7.35
CA GLU A 136 -4.11 0.85 8.08
C GLU A 136 -5.26 0.09 7.40
N GLN A 137 -6.11 0.78 6.63
CA GLN A 137 -7.28 0.22 5.96
C GLN A 137 -7.04 -0.13 4.50
N ILE A 138 -5.85 0.18 3.97
CA ILE A 138 -5.50 -0.05 2.58
C ILE A 138 -4.71 -1.35 2.47
N ASP A 139 -5.28 -2.32 1.78
CA ASP A 139 -4.66 -3.59 1.45
C ASP A 139 -4.74 -3.84 -0.05
N ASN A 140 -3.73 -3.36 -0.79
CA ASN A 140 -3.71 -3.41 -2.25
C ASN A 140 -2.28 -3.54 -2.79
N PRO A 141 -2.02 -4.42 -3.76
CA PRO A 141 -0.67 -4.68 -4.29
C PRO A 141 -0.01 -3.48 -4.97
N TYR A 142 -0.76 -2.47 -5.40
CA TYR A 142 -0.23 -1.28 -6.08
C TYR A 142 -0.12 -0.04 -5.18
N ILE A 143 -0.35 -0.21 -3.88
CA ILE A 143 -0.20 0.85 -2.88
C ILE A 143 0.92 0.47 -1.91
N ILE A 144 1.65 1.49 -1.45
CA ILE A 144 2.76 1.30 -0.52
C ILE A 144 2.28 0.69 0.79
N LYS A 145 2.93 -0.37 1.23
CA LYS A 145 2.60 -1.07 2.47
C LYS A 145 3.18 -0.32 3.68
N LEU A 146 2.35 -0.09 4.69
CA LEU A 146 2.77 0.36 6.02
C LEU A 146 2.91 -0.88 6.91
N TYR A 147 4.10 -1.19 7.40
CA TYR A 147 4.35 -2.35 8.26
C TYR A 147 4.04 -2.06 9.73
N GLU A 148 4.58 -0.97 10.23
CA GLU A 148 4.45 -0.57 11.62
C GLU A 148 4.73 0.93 11.77
N PHE A 149 4.37 1.52 12.91
CA PHE A 149 4.75 2.89 13.24
C PHE A 149 5.13 3.04 14.70
N TYR A 150 6.04 3.97 14.96
CA TYR A 150 6.51 4.32 16.29
C TYR A 150 5.97 5.69 16.68
N ASP A 151 5.24 5.75 17.79
CA ASP A 151 4.70 6.99 18.34
C ASP A 151 5.58 7.48 19.48
N CYS A 152 6.60 8.27 19.16
CA CYS A 152 7.58 8.80 20.09
C CYS A 152 7.23 10.21 20.56
N PRO A 153 7.77 10.71 21.69
CA PRO A 153 7.40 12.01 22.25
C PRO A 153 7.56 13.21 21.31
N LYS A 154 8.55 13.19 20.42
CA LYS A 154 8.86 14.31 19.51
C LYS A 154 8.57 14.02 18.05
N VAL A 155 8.47 12.76 17.67
CA VAL A 155 8.34 12.32 16.28
C VAL A 155 7.37 11.17 16.16
N ILE A 156 6.83 10.97 14.96
CA ILE A 156 6.23 9.71 14.54
C ILE A 156 7.15 9.13 13.48
N CYS A 157 7.44 7.85 13.56
CA CYS A 157 8.20 7.12 12.55
C CYS A 157 7.29 6.09 11.90
N LEU A 158 7.08 6.20 10.59
CA LEU A 158 6.36 5.22 9.78
C LEU A 158 7.37 4.29 9.12
N VAL A 159 7.13 2.99 9.21
CA VAL A 159 7.95 1.97 8.56
C VAL A 159 7.20 1.42 7.36
N ASN A 160 7.67 1.79 6.18
CA ASN A 160 7.02 1.45 4.92
C ASN A 160 7.86 0.46 4.09
N GLU A 161 7.22 -0.13 3.11
CA GLU A 161 7.84 -0.91 2.05
C GLU A 161 8.94 -0.12 1.34
N TYR A 162 10.02 -0.80 0.91
CA TYR A 162 11.10 -0.24 0.11
C TYR A 162 10.94 -0.61 -1.36
N CYS A 163 10.86 0.39 -2.23
CA CYS A 163 10.89 0.26 -3.68
C CYS A 163 12.24 0.74 -4.21
N ASN A 164 12.91 -0.04 -5.04
CA ASN A 164 14.28 0.18 -5.47
C ASN A 164 14.43 0.95 -6.79
N GLY A 165 13.36 1.14 -7.58
CA GLY A 165 13.35 1.81 -8.88
C GLY A 165 13.19 3.33 -8.83
N GLY A 166 13.10 3.95 -7.63
CA GLY A 166 12.86 5.38 -7.47
C GLY A 166 11.42 5.78 -7.84
N ASN A 167 11.19 7.06 -8.15
CA ASN A 167 9.86 7.54 -8.53
C ASN A 167 9.72 7.68 -10.06
N LEU A 168 8.47 7.62 -10.52
CA LEU A 168 8.13 7.63 -11.94
C LEU A 168 8.49 8.96 -12.62
N ASN A 169 8.51 10.08 -11.88
CA ASN A 169 8.94 11.36 -12.45
C ASN A 169 10.43 11.35 -12.82
N ASN A 170 11.29 10.79 -11.97
CA ASN A 170 12.72 10.70 -12.25
C ASN A 170 12.99 9.73 -13.41
N ARG A 171 12.25 8.62 -13.48
CA ARG A 171 12.33 7.70 -14.60
C ARG A 171 11.94 8.39 -15.90
N LEU A 172 10.85 9.16 -15.93
CA LEU A 172 10.41 9.91 -17.10
C LEU A 172 11.45 10.95 -17.56
N ILE A 173 12.15 11.60 -16.63
CA ILE A 173 13.23 12.56 -16.98
C ILE A 173 14.37 11.84 -17.74
N ILE A 174 14.69 10.61 -17.35
CA ILE A 174 15.72 9.80 -17.99
C ILE A 174 15.26 9.29 -19.36
N GLU A 175 14.07 8.72 -19.43
CA GLU A 175 13.51 8.11 -20.64
C GLU A 175 12.90 9.12 -21.61
N ARG A 176 12.60 10.33 -21.13
CA ARG A 176 11.93 11.43 -21.82
C ARG A 176 10.45 11.18 -22.11
N GLN A 177 10.10 9.99 -22.57
CA GLN A 177 8.73 9.53 -22.85
C GLN A 177 8.67 8.01 -22.73
N PHE A 178 7.49 7.47 -22.43
CA PHE A 178 7.23 6.04 -22.39
C PHE A 178 6.53 5.57 -23.68
N THR A 179 6.72 4.31 -24.03
CA THR A 179 5.95 3.65 -25.09
C THR A 179 4.48 3.56 -24.69
N GLU A 180 3.60 3.37 -25.67
CA GLU A 180 2.17 3.16 -25.42
C GLU A 180 1.93 1.96 -24.51
N LEU A 181 2.65 0.84 -24.72
CA LEU A 181 2.54 -0.37 -23.91
C LEU A 181 2.94 -0.10 -22.44
N ASN A 182 4.11 0.50 -22.21
CA ASN A 182 4.55 0.80 -20.84
C ASN A 182 3.62 1.79 -20.14
N THR A 183 3.11 2.76 -20.90
CA THR A 183 2.10 3.71 -20.37
C THR A 183 0.82 2.96 -19.99
N ALA A 184 0.33 2.03 -20.81
CA ALA A 184 -0.86 1.24 -20.51
C ALA A 184 -0.67 0.39 -19.25
N ILE A 185 0.49 -0.25 -19.09
CA ILE A 185 0.85 -1.04 -17.90
C ILE A 185 0.82 -0.16 -16.64
N ILE A 186 1.42 1.02 -16.67
CA ILE A 186 1.46 1.95 -15.54
C ILE A 186 0.05 2.46 -15.22
N ILE A 187 -0.71 2.90 -16.23
CA ILE A 187 -2.05 3.47 -16.03
C ILE A 187 -3.03 2.40 -15.52
N PHE A 188 -2.93 1.15 -15.99
CA PHE A 188 -3.74 0.04 -15.49
C PHE A 188 -3.53 -0.16 -13.99
N GLN A 189 -2.29 -0.24 -13.52
CA GLN A 189 -1.97 -0.42 -12.11
C GLN A 189 -2.43 0.77 -11.25
N ILE A 190 -2.28 2.01 -11.75
CA ILE A 190 -2.78 3.21 -11.06
C ILE A 190 -4.31 3.15 -10.92
N LEU A 191 -5.02 2.81 -12.00
CA LEU A 191 -6.47 2.70 -11.99
C LEU A 191 -6.96 1.58 -11.06
N SER A 192 -6.27 0.42 -11.00
CA SER A 192 -6.57 -0.65 -10.05
C SER A 192 -6.47 -0.16 -8.60
N ALA A 193 -5.37 0.53 -8.25
CA ALA A 193 -5.21 1.11 -6.93
C ALA A 193 -6.31 2.14 -6.60
N LEU A 194 -6.68 2.97 -7.56
CA LEU A 194 -7.75 3.97 -7.37
C LEU A 194 -9.14 3.34 -7.32
N SER A 195 -9.39 2.27 -8.08
CA SER A 195 -10.66 1.52 -8.01
C SER A 195 -10.89 1.00 -6.59
N PHE A 196 -9.86 0.37 -6.01
CA PHE A 196 -9.88 -0.06 -4.61
C PHE A 196 -10.10 1.11 -3.63
N CYS A 197 -9.32 2.21 -3.74
CA CYS A 197 -9.50 3.36 -2.86
C CYS A 197 -10.92 3.94 -2.94
N HIS A 198 -11.45 4.08 -4.16
CA HIS A 198 -12.76 4.68 -4.40
C HIS A 198 -13.90 3.75 -3.93
N SER A 199 -13.75 2.40 -4.01
CA SER A 199 -14.71 1.44 -3.43
C SER A 199 -14.83 1.62 -1.91
N LYS A 200 -13.71 1.93 -1.24
CA LYS A 200 -13.63 2.24 0.21
C LYS A 200 -13.93 3.72 0.53
N ASN A 201 -14.41 4.50 -0.44
CA ASN A 201 -14.67 5.94 -0.34
C ASN A 201 -13.44 6.77 0.06
N ILE A 202 -12.25 6.35 -0.32
CA ILE A 202 -10.98 7.05 -0.09
C ILE A 202 -10.59 7.77 -1.38
N ILE A 203 -10.33 9.10 -1.28
CA ILE A 203 -9.77 9.91 -2.36
C ILE A 203 -8.33 10.26 -2.03
N HIS A 204 -7.42 10.08 -3.01
CA HIS A 204 -5.98 10.37 -2.82
C HIS A 204 -5.69 11.88 -2.83
N ARG A 205 -6.32 12.65 -3.70
CA ARG A 205 -6.29 14.13 -3.85
C ARG A 205 -4.96 14.76 -4.26
N ASN A 206 -3.87 14.01 -4.28
CA ASN A 206 -2.54 14.53 -4.64
C ASN A 206 -1.73 13.52 -5.48
N LEU A 207 -2.38 12.85 -6.42
CA LEU A 207 -1.72 11.89 -7.30
C LEU A 207 -0.84 12.63 -8.31
N THR A 208 0.46 12.29 -8.33
CA THR A 208 1.48 12.88 -9.20
C THR A 208 2.53 11.84 -9.56
N LEU A 209 3.33 12.07 -10.60
CA LEU A 209 4.43 11.16 -10.97
C LEU A 209 5.48 10.98 -9.84
N SER A 210 5.65 11.97 -8.97
CA SER A 210 6.58 11.87 -7.82
C SER A 210 6.02 11.02 -6.68
N HIS A 211 4.71 10.78 -6.65
CA HIS A 211 4.03 9.94 -5.67
C HIS A 211 3.74 8.53 -6.19
N ILE A 212 4.39 8.13 -7.26
CA ILE A 212 4.36 6.79 -7.82
C ILE A 212 5.78 6.28 -7.83
N LEU A 213 6.06 5.25 -7.02
CA LEU A 213 7.35 4.57 -6.99
C LEU A 213 7.36 3.40 -7.98
N ILE A 214 8.55 3.03 -8.43
CA ILE A 214 8.79 1.86 -9.27
C ILE A 214 9.40 0.77 -8.40
N ASP A 215 8.84 -0.41 -8.44
CA ASP A 215 9.40 -1.61 -7.81
C ASP A 215 10.06 -2.50 -8.87
N GLU A 216 11.38 -2.52 -8.86
CA GLU A 216 12.22 -3.36 -9.74
C GLU A 216 12.62 -4.69 -9.06
N SER A 217 11.93 -5.09 -8.00
CA SER A 217 12.24 -6.37 -7.33
C SER A 217 11.72 -7.57 -8.13
N LYS A 218 10.67 -7.39 -8.94
CA LYS A 218 10.11 -8.42 -9.80
C LYS A 218 11.04 -8.70 -10.98
N LYS A 219 11.13 -9.98 -11.36
CA LYS A 219 12.06 -10.46 -12.40
C LYS A 219 11.47 -10.44 -13.82
N ASP A 220 10.25 -9.93 -13.97
CA ASP A 220 9.64 -9.76 -15.29
C ASP A 220 10.13 -8.49 -16.00
N ASN A 221 9.69 -8.30 -17.24
CA ASN A 221 10.08 -7.14 -18.06
C ASN A 221 9.09 -5.97 -17.95
N PHE A 222 8.20 -5.98 -16.94
CA PHE A 222 7.18 -4.96 -16.80
C PHE A 222 7.54 -3.94 -15.71
N ILE A 223 6.94 -2.77 -15.81
CA ILE A 223 7.08 -1.72 -14.80
C ILE A 223 6.02 -1.95 -13.73
N HIS A 224 6.46 -2.28 -12.53
CA HIS A 224 5.58 -2.39 -11.37
C HIS A 224 5.62 -1.11 -10.56
N ILE A 225 4.44 -0.65 -10.09
CA ILE A 225 4.35 0.62 -9.38
C ILE A 225 3.76 0.46 -7.97
N LYS A 226 4.07 1.45 -7.12
CA LYS A 226 3.44 1.64 -5.80
C LYS A 226 3.05 3.10 -5.62
N ILE A 227 1.79 3.37 -5.33
CA ILE A 227 1.30 4.72 -4.99
C ILE A 227 1.67 5.03 -3.54
N ILE A 228 2.16 6.25 -3.30
CA ILE A 228 2.59 6.75 -1.98
C ILE A 228 1.96 8.10 -1.65
N ASP A 229 2.17 8.55 -0.40
CA ASP A 229 1.80 9.88 0.13
C ASP A 229 0.29 10.13 0.25
N PHE A 230 -0.32 9.41 1.18
CA PHE A 230 -1.73 9.57 1.55
C PHE A 230 -1.97 10.74 2.53
N SER A 231 -0.98 11.63 2.74
CA SER A 231 -1.09 12.78 3.65
C SER A 231 -2.18 13.78 3.29
N SER A 232 -2.56 13.81 2.01
CA SER A 232 -3.66 14.63 1.50
C SER A 232 -4.97 13.86 1.35
N SER A 233 -4.96 12.55 1.55
CA SER A 233 -6.11 11.68 1.31
C SER A 233 -7.19 11.86 2.38
N THR A 234 -8.41 11.49 2.05
CA THR A 234 -9.54 11.57 2.97
C THR A 234 -10.64 10.59 2.59
N LYS A 235 -11.41 10.16 3.58
CA LYS A 235 -12.70 9.50 3.33
C LYS A 235 -13.76 10.53 2.98
N VAL A 236 -14.62 10.18 2.04
CA VAL A 236 -15.75 11.00 1.61
C VAL A 236 -17.06 10.33 1.95
N ILE A 237 -18.09 11.14 2.10
CA ILE A 237 -19.46 10.65 2.20
C ILE A 237 -20.03 10.63 0.79
N LYS A 238 -20.47 9.47 0.34
CA LYS A 238 -21.01 9.29 -1.02
C LYS A 238 -22.14 10.27 -1.30
N GLY A 239 -22.04 11.01 -2.41
CA GLY A 239 -23.02 12.02 -2.80
C GLY A 239 -22.82 13.41 -2.17
N ILE A 240 -21.78 13.64 -1.37
CA ILE A 240 -21.41 14.97 -0.84
C ILE A 240 -20.13 15.45 -1.48
N ASP A 241 -20.21 16.59 -2.18
CA ASP A 241 -19.03 17.23 -2.77
C ASP A 241 -18.13 17.85 -1.71
N MET A 242 -16.84 17.82 -1.94
CA MET A 242 -15.82 18.43 -1.09
C MET A 242 -15.44 19.83 -1.57
N GLY A 243 -14.99 20.69 -0.63
CA GLY A 243 -14.70 22.10 -0.92
C GLY A 243 -13.25 22.55 -0.74
N ASP A 244 -12.40 21.75 -0.09
CA ASP A 244 -11.03 22.14 0.21
C ASP A 244 -10.08 21.94 -0.99
N SER A 245 -9.24 22.96 -1.26
CA SER A 245 -8.28 22.92 -2.37
C SER A 245 -6.93 22.40 -1.88
N VAL A 246 -6.62 21.12 -2.15
CA VAL A 246 -5.34 20.47 -1.85
C VAL A 246 -4.75 19.83 -3.08
N GLY A 247 -3.43 19.63 -3.10
CA GLY A 247 -2.71 18.93 -4.17
C GLY A 247 -1.83 19.84 -5.03
N ASN A 248 -1.28 19.25 -6.10
CA ASN A 248 -0.41 19.93 -7.06
C ASN A 248 -1.23 20.49 -8.21
N LEU A 249 -1.18 21.80 -8.43
CA LEU A 249 -1.98 22.52 -9.42
C LEU A 249 -1.94 21.91 -10.83
N LYS A 250 -0.78 21.42 -11.29
CA LYS A 250 -0.64 20.82 -12.63
C LYS A 250 -1.42 19.51 -12.82
N TYR A 251 -1.81 18.85 -11.73
CA TYR A 251 -2.61 17.61 -11.75
C TYR A 251 -4.04 17.83 -11.26
N THR A 252 -4.38 19.07 -10.86
CA THR A 252 -5.68 19.41 -10.27
C THR A 252 -6.75 19.52 -11.34
N SER A 253 -7.89 18.91 -11.10
CA SER A 253 -9.05 18.98 -11.99
C SER A 253 -9.80 20.32 -11.89
N PRO A 254 -10.49 20.75 -12.95
CA PRO A 254 -11.15 22.07 -12.98
C PRO A 254 -12.20 22.27 -11.89
N GLU A 255 -12.97 21.24 -11.54
CA GLU A 255 -14.01 21.29 -10.50
C GLU A 255 -13.48 21.59 -9.09
N VAL A 256 -12.19 21.34 -8.84
CA VAL A 256 -11.55 21.71 -7.56
C VAL A 256 -11.48 23.23 -7.39
N PHE A 257 -11.38 23.98 -8.48
CA PHE A 257 -11.36 25.45 -8.43
C PHE A 257 -12.74 26.04 -8.10
N GLU A 258 -13.80 25.29 -8.41
CA GLU A 258 -15.18 25.63 -8.06
C GLU A 258 -15.53 25.24 -6.62
N GLY A 259 -14.64 24.49 -5.93
CA GLY A 259 -14.86 24.01 -4.57
C GLY A 259 -15.93 22.92 -4.47
N LYS A 260 -16.13 22.14 -5.55
CA LYS A 260 -17.10 21.04 -5.60
C LYS A 260 -16.49 19.88 -6.37
N TYR A 261 -16.00 18.85 -5.66
CA TYR A 261 -15.37 17.69 -6.27
C TYR A 261 -15.62 16.41 -5.48
N ASN A 262 -15.46 15.28 -6.14
CA ASN A 262 -15.56 13.93 -5.60
C ASN A 262 -14.31 13.11 -6.01
N GLU A 263 -14.40 11.78 -5.95
CA GLU A 263 -13.32 10.83 -6.29
C GLU A 263 -12.84 10.96 -7.74
N THR A 264 -13.67 11.46 -8.67
CA THR A 264 -13.29 11.58 -10.09
C THR A 264 -12.18 12.60 -10.34
N ARG A 265 -11.83 13.44 -9.34
CA ARG A 265 -10.65 14.30 -9.41
C ARG A 265 -9.34 13.52 -9.54
N ASP A 266 -9.23 12.34 -8.91
CA ASP A 266 -8.06 11.48 -9.04
C ASP A 266 -7.95 10.93 -10.47
N ILE A 267 -9.10 10.64 -11.10
CA ILE A 267 -9.17 10.16 -12.50
C ILE A 267 -8.67 11.22 -13.48
N TRP A 268 -8.95 12.50 -13.24
CA TRP A 268 -8.33 13.60 -13.99
C TRP A 268 -6.80 13.57 -13.86
N SER A 269 -6.29 13.38 -12.62
CA SER A 269 -4.85 13.30 -12.40
C SER A 269 -4.22 12.13 -13.17
N VAL A 270 -4.92 10.98 -13.30
CA VAL A 270 -4.51 9.87 -14.17
C VAL A 270 -4.41 10.30 -15.63
N GLY A 271 -5.39 11.05 -16.13
CA GLY A 271 -5.36 11.59 -17.50
C GLY A 271 -4.15 12.50 -17.75
N ILE A 272 -3.83 13.37 -16.79
CA ILE A 272 -2.61 14.22 -16.84
C ILE A 272 -1.34 13.37 -16.83
N ILE A 273 -1.28 12.33 -15.97
CA ILE A 273 -0.15 11.40 -15.91
C ILE A 273 0.00 10.66 -17.25
N MET A 274 -1.08 10.12 -17.80
CA MET A 274 -1.10 9.41 -19.08
C MET A 274 -0.55 10.29 -20.22
N TYR A 275 -1.05 11.51 -20.33
CA TYR A 275 -0.55 12.49 -21.32
C TYR A 275 0.95 12.74 -21.15
N LYS A 276 1.38 12.98 -19.91
CA LYS A 276 2.77 13.31 -19.60
C LYS A 276 3.71 12.12 -19.82
N LEU A 277 3.30 10.90 -19.55
CA LEU A 277 4.10 9.69 -19.83
C LEU A 277 4.35 9.52 -21.33
N LEU A 278 3.32 9.74 -22.15
CA LEU A 278 3.41 9.62 -23.62
C LEU A 278 4.21 10.76 -24.27
N THR A 279 4.05 12.00 -23.79
CA THR A 279 4.62 13.18 -24.47
C THR A 279 5.86 13.75 -23.81
N GLY A 280 6.13 13.44 -22.54
CA GLY A 280 7.12 14.12 -21.71
C GLY A 280 6.66 15.46 -21.14
N ASP A 281 5.58 16.05 -21.67
CA ASP A 281 5.08 17.38 -21.34
C ASP A 281 3.73 17.34 -20.59
N PHE A 282 3.36 18.46 -19.96
CA PHE A 282 2.01 18.61 -19.44
C PHE A 282 1.04 19.08 -20.54
N PRO A 283 -0.24 18.67 -20.52
CA PRO A 283 -1.25 19.17 -21.46
C PRO A 283 -1.56 20.66 -21.25
N PHE A 284 -1.40 21.13 -20.01
CA PHE A 284 -1.60 22.53 -19.64
C PHE A 284 -0.35 23.03 -18.92
N GLU A 285 0.29 24.07 -19.43
CA GLU A 285 1.47 24.65 -18.82
C GLU A 285 1.52 26.17 -18.98
N ASN A 286 1.70 26.87 -17.88
CA ASN A 286 1.96 28.30 -17.84
C ASN A 286 2.75 28.65 -16.56
N LYS A 287 3.62 29.67 -16.63
CA LYS A 287 4.35 30.19 -15.47
C LYS A 287 3.45 30.99 -14.53
N ASP A 288 2.41 31.63 -15.09
CA ASP A 288 1.40 32.36 -14.33
C ASP A 288 0.32 31.38 -13.85
N ILE A 289 0.08 31.37 -12.55
CA ILE A 289 -0.89 30.47 -11.90
C ILE A 289 -2.32 30.74 -12.40
N LEU A 290 -2.70 32.00 -12.58
CA LEU A 290 -4.06 32.36 -13.03
C LEU A 290 -4.28 31.90 -14.47
N LYS A 291 -3.28 32.09 -15.33
CA LYS A 291 -3.34 31.60 -16.72
C LYS A 291 -3.35 30.09 -16.78
N LEU A 292 -2.58 29.39 -15.91
CA LEU A 292 -2.61 27.95 -15.84
C LEU A 292 -4.00 27.44 -15.44
N LYS A 293 -4.63 28.05 -14.42
CA LYS A 293 -6.02 27.72 -14.03
C LYS A 293 -6.98 27.90 -15.20
N ALA A 294 -6.92 29.03 -15.90
CA ALA A 294 -7.76 29.27 -17.07
C ALA A 294 -7.57 28.22 -18.17
N LEU A 295 -6.33 27.78 -18.44
CA LEU A 295 -6.06 26.71 -19.41
C LEU A 295 -6.68 25.37 -18.97
N ILE A 296 -6.60 25.02 -17.70
CA ILE A 296 -7.22 23.80 -17.13
C ILE A 296 -8.77 23.89 -17.24
N GLU A 297 -9.35 25.04 -16.93
CA GLU A 297 -10.79 25.29 -17.03
C GLU A 297 -11.31 25.23 -18.47
N ILE A 298 -10.54 25.74 -19.45
CA ILE A 298 -10.87 25.65 -20.88
C ILE A 298 -10.79 24.19 -21.35
N CYS A 299 -9.81 23.41 -20.82
CA CYS A 299 -9.61 21.99 -21.11
C CYS A 299 -9.40 21.70 -22.61
N ASN A 300 -8.65 22.55 -23.31
CA ASN A 300 -8.30 22.31 -24.71
C ASN A 300 -7.00 21.52 -24.80
N VAL A 301 -7.10 20.20 -24.93
CA VAL A 301 -5.96 19.29 -25.05
C VAL A 301 -5.63 19.04 -26.52
N ASP A 302 -4.37 19.22 -26.90
CA ASP A 302 -3.89 18.90 -28.23
C ASP A 302 -3.55 17.40 -28.34
N TYR A 303 -4.49 16.62 -28.88
CA TYR A 303 -4.34 15.18 -29.14
C TYR A 303 -3.63 14.89 -30.48
N MET A 304 -3.33 15.91 -31.29
CA MET A 304 -2.62 15.75 -32.57
C MET A 304 -1.12 15.99 -32.43
N LYS A 305 -0.67 16.48 -31.28
CA LYS A 305 0.75 16.69 -30.97
C LYS A 305 1.50 15.34 -31.02
N TYR A 306 2.68 15.35 -31.65
CA TYR A 306 3.59 14.21 -31.56
C TYR A 306 4.00 13.95 -30.09
N PRO A 307 4.05 12.70 -29.61
CA PRO A 307 3.77 11.43 -30.31
C PRO A 307 2.31 10.94 -30.26
N LEU A 308 1.35 11.72 -29.73
CA LEU A 308 -0.06 11.30 -29.59
C LEU A 308 -0.72 10.95 -30.93
N ASN A 309 -0.26 11.56 -32.01
CA ASN A 309 -0.73 11.22 -33.35
C ASN A 309 -0.25 9.83 -33.87
N THR A 310 0.62 9.15 -33.12
CA THR A 310 1.16 7.81 -33.47
C THR A 310 0.64 6.69 -32.60
N VAL A 311 -0.03 7.01 -31.48
CA VAL A 311 -0.63 6.01 -30.58
C VAL A 311 -1.99 5.55 -31.13
N SER A 312 -2.51 4.46 -30.55
CA SER A 312 -3.81 3.90 -30.96
C SER A 312 -4.98 4.88 -30.73
N LYS A 313 -6.05 4.68 -31.50
CA LYS A 313 -7.29 5.46 -31.32
C LYS A 313 -7.91 5.21 -29.96
N GLU A 314 -7.77 4.02 -29.44
CA GLU A 314 -8.25 3.58 -28.15
C GLU A 314 -7.49 4.29 -27.01
N CYS A 315 -6.17 4.49 -27.14
CA CYS A 315 -5.38 5.31 -26.25
C CYS A 315 -5.94 6.74 -26.14
N ILE A 316 -6.13 7.39 -27.28
CA ILE A 316 -6.70 8.75 -27.33
C ILE A 316 -8.14 8.77 -26.80
N ASN A 317 -8.93 7.73 -27.08
CA ASN A 317 -10.31 7.64 -26.57
C ASN A 317 -10.35 7.59 -25.04
N LEU A 318 -9.55 6.73 -24.40
CA LEU A 318 -9.47 6.66 -22.95
C LEU A 318 -8.97 8.00 -22.36
N MET A 319 -7.92 8.59 -22.93
CA MET A 319 -7.39 9.87 -22.47
C MET A 319 -8.45 10.98 -22.49
N LYS A 320 -9.30 11.04 -23.53
CA LYS A 320 -10.43 11.98 -23.61
C LYS A 320 -11.47 11.73 -22.51
N GLN A 321 -11.72 10.48 -22.14
CA GLN A 321 -12.67 10.15 -21.08
C GLN A 321 -12.11 10.49 -19.68
N LEU A 322 -10.80 10.30 -19.47
CA LEU A 322 -10.11 10.67 -18.22
C LEU A 322 -10.04 12.19 -18.03
N LEU A 323 -9.79 12.95 -19.11
CA LEU A 323 -9.68 14.42 -19.11
C LEU A 323 -11.02 15.11 -19.44
N LYS A 324 -12.15 14.44 -19.24
CA LYS A 324 -13.46 15.05 -19.42
C LYS A 324 -13.75 16.02 -18.29
N LYS A 325 -14.16 17.24 -18.63
CA LYS A 325 -14.40 18.33 -17.69
C LYS A 325 -15.66 18.16 -16.84
N ASP A 326 -16.66 17.46 -17.36
CA ASP A 326 -18.01 17.40 -16.78
C ASP A 326 -18.24 16.18 -15.87
N LYS A 327 -19.40 16.15 -15.20
CA LYS A 327 -19.90 15.06 -14.35
C LYS A 327 -19.95 13.67 -15.01
N GLY A 328 -19.62 13.55 -16.30
CA GLY A 328 -19.53 12.28 -17.03
C GLY A 328 -18.11 11.78 -17.21
N ARG A 329 -17.13 12.17 -16.37
CA ARG A 329 -15.80 11.57 -16.35
C ARG A 329 -15.91 10.11 -15.95
N ILE A 330 -15.20 9.23 -16.66
CA ILE A 330 -15.18 7.79 -16.41
C ILE A 330 -14.71 7.50 -14.98
N SER A 331 -15.26 6.47 -14.33
CA SER A 331 -14.78 5.98 -13.04
C SER A 331 -13.49 5.16 -13.21
N ALA A 332 -12.76 4.88 -12.11
CA ALA A 332 -11.59 4.00 -12.15
C ALA A 332 -11.98 2.59 -12.64
N LYS A 333 -13.06 2.03 -12.09
CA LYS A 333 -13.59 0.70 -12.43
C LYS A 333 -13.99 0.60 -13.92
N ASP A 334 -14.71 1.59 -14.44
CA ASP A 334 -15.09 1.59 -15.85
C ASP A 334 -13.89 1.79 -16.78
N ALA A 335 -12.91 2.62 -16.37
CA ALA A 335 -11.68 2.84 -17.13
C ALA A 335 -10.84 1.57 -17.27
N LEU A 336 -10.77 0.72 -16.25
CA LEU A 336 -10.08 -0.59 -16.31
C LEU A 336 -10.69 -1.52 -17.36
N ASN A 337 -12.00 -1.41 -17.59
CA ASN A 337 -12.73 -2.18 -18.60
C ASN A 337 -12.63 -1.60 -20.02
N HIS A 338 -11.90 -0.49 -20.20
CA HIS A 338 -11.78 0.17 -21.49
C HIS A 338 -11.05 -0.70 -22.53
N ASN A 339 -11.50 -0.61 -23.79
CA ASN A 339 -10.99 -1.42 -24.90
C ASN A 339 -9.47 -1.27 -25.15
N TRP A 340 -8.86 -0.17 -24.75
CA TRP A 340 -7.42 0.06 -24.86
C TRP A 340 -6.60 -1.01 -24.11
N PHE A 341 -6.99 -1.35 -22.90
CA PHE A 341 -6.31 -2.39 -22.13
C PHE A 341 -6.56 -3.80 -22.69
N LYS A 342 -7.78 -4.05 -23.22
CA LYS A 342 -8.15 -5.34 -23.84
C LYS A 342 -7.33 -5.62 -25.10
N ILE A 343 -7.20 -4.63 -26.01
CA ILE A 343 -6.43 -4.79 -27.25
C ILE A 343 -4.95 -5.03 -26.95
N LEU A 344 -4.41 -4.42 -25.92
CA LEU A 344 -3.02 -4.62 -25.50
C LEU A 344 -2.81 -5.85 -24.62
N ASN A 345 -3.88 -6.55 -24.24
CA ASN A 345 -3.89 -7.69 -23.32
C ASN A 345 -3.10 -7.38 -22.01
N ILE A 346 -3.41 -6.23 -21.40
CA ILE A 346 -2.61 -5.72 -20.26
C ILE A 346 -2.79 -6.62 -19.04
N LYS A 347 -4.02 -7.00 -18.71
CA LYS A 347 -4.32 -7.84 -17.53
C LYS A 347 -3.60 -9.18 -17.68
N GLU A 348 -3.75 -9.86 -18.80
CA GLU A 348 -3.12 -11.16 -19.06
C GLU A 348 -1.60 -11.09 -19.04
N LYS A 349 -0.99 -9.99 -19.51
CA LYS A 349 0.46 -9.80 -19.45
C LYS A 349 0.98 -9.63 -18.04
N LEU A 350 0.30 -8.80 -17.22
CA LEU A 350 0.71 -8.51 -15.85
C LEU A 350 0.49 -9.69 -14.90
N THR A 351 -0.50 -10.51 -15.18
CA THR A 351 -0.90 -11.60 -14.29
C THR A 351 -0.57 -12.98 -14.84
N TYR A 352 0.27 -13.07 -15.90
CA TYR A 352 0.64 -14.35 -16.49
C TYR A 352 1.24 -15.31 -15.46
N LEU A 353 0.74 -16.54 -15.45
CA LEU A 353 1.23 -17.63 -14.62
C LEU A 353 1.40 -18.90 -15.46
N SER A 354 2.47 -19.64 -15.20
CA SER A 354 2.65 -20.97 -15.77
C SER A 354 1.73 -21.98 -15.09
N PHE A 355 1.45 -23.08 -15.77
CA PHE A 355 0.66 -24.19 -15.23
C PHE A 355 1.18 -24.66 -13.86
N GLN A 356 2.50 -24.84 -13.72
CA GLN A 356 3.13 -25.29 -12.47
C GLN A 356 2.94 -24.30 -11.32
N GLN A 357 3.00 -22.99 -11.61
CA GLN A 357 2.76 -21.96 -10.59
C GLN A 357 1.32 -21.97 -10.11
N ILE A 358 0.37 -22.09 -11.03
CA ILE A 358 -1.05 -22.19 -10.70
C ILE A 358 -1.30 -23.44 -9.83
N GLN A 359 -0.79 -24.60 -10.25
CA GLN A 359 -0.95 -25.87 -9.50
C GLN A 359 -0.44 -25.72 -8.06
N LYS A 360 0.77 -25.17 -7.89
CA LYS A 360 1.35 -24.95 -6.56
C LYS A 360 0.49 -24.06 -5.66
N ILE A 361 -0.05 -22.96 -6.24
CA ILE A 361 -0.96 -22.07 -5.48
C ILE A 361 -2.24 -22.79 -5.08
N LEU A 362 -2.84 -23.54 -6.02
CA LEU A 362 -4.07 -24.28 -5.74
C LEU A 362 -3.86 -25.33 -4.65
N ASP A 363 -2.74 -26.05 -4.69
CA ASP A 363 -2.38 -27.01 -3.64
C ASP A 363 -2.30 -26.30 -2.28
N ASN A 364 -1.63 -25.15 -2.20
CA ASN A 364 -1.56 -24.36 -0.97
C ASN A 364 -2.94 -23.94 -0.46
N ILE A 365 -3.81 -23.46 -1.36
CA ILE A 365 -5.17 -23.01 -1.03
C ILE A 365 -6.01 -24.20 -0.55
N PHE A 366 -5.98 -25.36 -1.22
CA PHE A 366 -6.75 -26.53 -0.85
C PHE A 366 -6.35 -27.13 0.50
N TYR A 367 -5.06 -27.04 0.83
CA TYR A 367 -4.53 -27.47 2.13
C TYR A 367 -4.55 -26.39 3.20
N PHE A 368 -5.13 -25.19 2.92
CA PHE A 368 -5.27 -24.13 3.92
C PHE A 368 -6.42 -24.46 4.90
N LYS A 369 -6.06 -25.05 6.04
CA LYS A 369 -6.99 -25.43 7.10
C LYS A 369 -6.49 -24.99 8.47
N PRO A 370 -6.42 -23.70 8.74
CA PRO A 370 -6.06 -23.22 10.06
C PRO A 370 -7.13 -23.62 11.08
N LYS A 371 -6.72 -24.17 12.23
CA LYS A 371 -7.63 -24.70 13.25
C LYS A 371 -8.25 -23.59 14.11
N ASN A 372 -7.54 -22.47 14.27
CA ASN A 372 -7.99 -21.39 15.13
C ASN A 372 -7.58 -20.01 14.58
N THR A 373 -8.19 -18.97 15.14
CA THR A 373 -7.97 -17.59 14.72
C THR A 373 -6.55 -17.11 14.96
N LEU A 374 -5.87 -17.56 16.03
CA LEU A 374 -4.48 -17.17 16.29
C LEU A 374 -3.55 -17.68 15.18
N GLN A 375 -3.74 -18.90 14.69
CA GLN A 375 -2.99 -19.43 13.55
C GLN A 375 -3.21 -18.58 12.30
N LYS A 376 -4.45 -18.20 11.99
CA LYS A 376 -4.78 -17.33 10.86
C LYS A 376 -4.04 -15.99 10.97
N LEU A 377 -4.11 -15.33 12.11
CA LEU A 377 -3.46 -14.03 12.36
C LEU A 377 -1.93 -14.13 12.34
N CYS A 378 -1.36 -15.21 12.85
CA CYS A 378 0.08 -15.44 12.76
C CYS A 378 0.55 -15.55 11.31
N ILE A 379 -0.14 -16.37 10.50
CA ILE A 379 0.17 -16.51 9.07
C ILE A 379 0.02 -15.15 8.39
N GLN A 380 -1.05 -14.41 8.65
CA GLN A 380 -1.30 -13.08 8.08
C GLN A 380 -0.20 -12.07 8.49
N TYR A 381 0.22 -12.07 9.76
CA TYR A 381 1.34 -11.25 10.21
C TYR A 381 2.65 -11.61 9.48
N LEU A 382 2.96 -12.90 9.35
CA LEU A 382 4.17 -13.38 8.71
C LEU A 382 4.17 -13.06 7.20
N THR A 383 3.09 -13.38 6.49
CA THR A 383 2.97 -13.10 5.05
C THR A 383 3.03 -11.60 4.77
N ARG A 384 2.45 -10.78 5.67
CA ARG A 384 2.52 -9.33 5.55
C ARG A 384 3.96 -8.82 5.61
N ASN A 385 4.81 -9.41 6.43
CA ASN A 385 6.18 -8.94 6.67
C ASN A 385 7.21 -9.51 5.71
N LEU A 386 6.86 -10.52 4.93
CA LEU A 386 7.74 -11.13 3.93
C LEU A 386 7.64 -10.41 2.56
N LYS A 387 8.74 -10.45 1.83
CA LYS A 387 8.79 -10.09 0.40
C LYS A 387 9.54 -11.21 -0.33
N ASN A 388 8.81 -12.03 -1.08
CA ASN A 388 9.39 -13.12 -1.84
C ASN A 388 8.66 -13.31 -3.17
N GLU A 389 9.25 -14.12 -4.05
CA GLU A 389 8.71 -14.43 -5.37
C GLU A 389 7.34 -15.15 -5.31
N GLU A 390 7.07 -15.92 -4.26
CA GLU A 390 5.81 -16.62 -4.08
C GLU A 390 4.63 -15.66 -3.84
N ILE A 391 4.89 -14.57 -3.11
CA ILE A 391 3.89 -13.49 -2.93
C ILE A 391 3.58 -12.84 -4.27
N ASP A 392 4.58 -12.60 -5.11
CA ASP A 392 4.36 -12.02 -6.45
C ASP A 392 3.52 -12.94 -7.33
N ILE A 393 3.79 -14.25 -7.28
CA ILE A 393 3.04 -15.27 -8.02
C ILE A 393 1.59 -15.34 -7.52
N ALA A 394 1.38 -15.39 -6.21
CA ALA A 394 0.05 -15.38 -5.60
C ALA A 394 -0.71 -14.07 -5.90
N THR A 395 -0.03 -12.92 -5.90
CA THR A 395 -0.60 -11.62 -6.29
C THR A 395 -1.12 -11.65 -7.73
N ASN A 396 -0.38 -12.29 -8.64
CA ASN A 396 -0.83 -12.40 -10.03
C ASN A 396 -2.12 -13.20 -10.14
N LEU A 397 -2.26 -14.31 -9.39
CA LEU A 397 -3.51 -15.07 -9.37
C LEU A 397 -4.67 -14.27 -8.73
N TYR A 398 -4.42 -13.58 -7.63
CA TYR A 398 -5.40 -12.69 -7.02
C TYR A 398 -5.95 -11.66 -8.01
N CYS A 399 -5.06 -10.97 -8.74
CA CYS A 399 -5.46 -10.01 -9.75
C CYS A 399 -6.18 -10.63 -10.97
N GLN A 400 -6.00 -11.95 -11.24
CA GLN A 400 -6.80 -12.65 -12.25
C GLN A 400 -8.23 -12.88 -11.76
N ILE A 401 -8.37 -13.32 -10.51
CA ILE A 401 -9.65 -13.67 -9.88
C ILE A 401 -10.52 -12.43 -9.65
N ASP A 402 -9.92 -11.32 -9.21
CA ASP A 402 -10.57 -10.00 -9.11
C ASP A 402 -10.98 -9.50 -10.50
N ILE A 403 -12.20 -9.86 -10.92
CA ILE A 403 -12.70 -9.63 -12.29
C ILE A 403 -12.98 -8.14 -12.52
N ASP A 404 -13.62 -7.52 -11.55
CA ASP A 404 -14.09 -6.14 -11.66
C ASP A 404 -13.03 -5.12 -11.21
N ASN A 405 -11.89 -5.61 -10.73
CA ASN A 405 -10.71 -4.85 -10.29
C ASN A 405 -11.03 -3.81 -9.21
N ASP A 406 -11.94 -4.13 -8.30
CA ASP A 406 -12.21 -3.27 -7.15
C ASP A 406 -11.26 -3.54 -5.98
N GLY A 407 -10.41 -4.57 -6.11
CA GLY A 407 -9.34 -4.94 -5.18
C GLY A 407 -9.80 -5.80 -4.01
N GLU A 408 -10.99 -6.38 -4.10
CA GLU A 408 -11.51 -7.44 -3.24
C GLU A 408 -12.03 -8.55 -4.13
N VAL A 409 -12.08 -9.78 -3.64
CA VAL A 409 -12.59 -10.91 -4.40
C VAL A 409 -13.88 -11.38 -3.75
N GLU A 410 -15.00 -11.24 -4.45
CA GLU A 410 -16.30 -11.75 -3.99
C GLU A 410 -16.41 -13.28 -4.17
N GLU A 411 -17.29 -13.93 -3.38
CA GLU A 411 -17.47 -15.39 -3.45
C GLU A 411 -17.71 -15.88 -4.90
N TYR A 412 -18.54 -15.16 -5.66
CA TYR A 412 -18.86 -15.56 -7.04
C TYR A 412 -17.64 -15.46 -7.99
N GLU A 413 -16.78 -14.46 -7.82
CA GLU A 413 -15.56 -14.28 -8.62
C GLU A 413 -14.57 -15.41 -8.35
N PHE A 414 -14.37 -15.72 -7.06
CA PHE A 414 -13.52 -16.81 -6.62
C PHE A 414 -13.97 -18.16 -7.22
N ILE A 415 -15.26 -18.48 -7.10
CA ILE A 415 -15.81 -19.73 -7.58
C ILE A 415 -15.72 -19.85 -9.11
N ILE A 416 -16.18 -18.84 -9.84
CA ILE A 416 -16.20 -18.87 -11.31
C ILE A 416 -14.79 -19.02 -11.86
N HIS A 417 -13.85 -18.22 -11.38
CA HIS A 417 -12.48 -18.19 -11.90
C HIS A 417 -11.68 -19.44 -11.53
N LEU A 418 -11.77 -19.90 -10.28
CA LEU A 418 -11.08 -21.13 -9.89
C LEU A 418 -11.63 -22.33 -10.62
N LYS A 419 -12.96 -22.43 -10.79
CA LYS A 419 -13.57 -23.49 -11.57
C LYS A 419 -13.09 -23.48 -13.03
N GLU A 420 -13.00 -22.29 -13.64
CA GLU A 420 -12.47 -22.15 -15.00
C GLU A 420 -10.99 -22.58 -15.10
N ILE A 421 -10.16 -22.19 -14.13
CA ILE A 421 -8.75 -22.56 -14.06
C ILE A 421 -8.61 -24.08 -13.86
N ILE A 422 -9.33 -24.68 -12.91
CA ILE A 422 -9.28 -26.10 -12.60
C ILE A 422 -9.75 -26.93 -13.80
N ASN A 423 -10.82 -26.53 -14.48
CA ASN A 423 -11.28 -27.17 -15.72
C ASN A 423 -10.21 -27.13 -16.83
N LYS A 424 -9.46 -26.03 -16.97
CA LYS A 424 -8.33 -25.94 -17.90
C LYS A 424 -7.17 -26.88 -17.54
N LEU A 425 -7.06 -27.25 -16.26
CA LEU A 425 -6.11 -28.27 -15.78
C LEU A 425 -6.58 -29.70 -16.05
N GLY A 426 -7.82 -29.88 -16.51
CA GLY A 426 -8.42 -31.19 -16.81
C GLY A 426 -9.06 -31.86 -15.59
N GLU A 427 -9.27 -31.12 -14.53
CA GLU A 427 -9.92 -31.54 -13.30
C GLU A 427 -11.31 -30.92 -13.19
N ASP A 428 -12.22 -31.54 -12.45
CA ASP A 428 -13.56 -31.01 -12.13
C ASP A 428 -13.70 -30.87 -10.62
N ILE A 429 -14.35 -29.82 -10.17
CA ILE A 429 -14.53 -29.52 -8.75
C ILE A 429 -15.95 -29.07 -8.46
N GLU A 430 -16.51 -29.58 -7.35
CA GLU A 430 -17.84 -29.20 -6.91
C GLU A 430 -17.85 -27.75 -6.40
N GLU A 431 -18.86 -26.99 -6.79
CA GLU A 431 -19.04 -25.60 -6.40
C GLU A 431 -19.17 -25.43 -4.88
N GLU A 432 -19.84 -26.37 -4.22
CA GLU A 432 -19.99 -26.39 -2.76
C GLU A 432 -18.64 -26.51 -2.04
N TYR A 433 -17.68 -27.25 -2.61
CA TYR A 433 -16.33 -27.32 -2.07
C TYR A 433 -15.61 -25.98 -2.17
N LEU A 434 -15.73 -25.26 -3.31
CA LEU A 434 -15.14 -23.93 -3.48
C LEU A 434 -15.78 -22.89 -2.56
N LYS A 435 -17.09 -22.97 -2.28
CA LYS A 435 -17.75 -22.11 -1.28
C LYS A 435 -17.19 -22.34 0.12
N ASN A 436 -17.04 -23.59 0.53
CA ASN A 436 -16.46 -23.94 1.82
C ASN A 436 -15.01 -23.44 1.92
N LEU A 437 -14.26 -23.53 0.82
CA LEU A 437 -12.88 -23.03 0.75
C LEU A 437 -12.83 -21.51 0.89
N PHE A 438 -13.71 -20.78 0.19
CA PHE A 438 -13.84 -19.33 0.32
C PHE A 438 -14.09 -18.93 1.78
N ASN A 439 -15.09 -19.54 2.43
CA ASN A 439 -15.42 -19.26 3.83
C ASN A 439 -14.28 -19.57 4.82
N ASN A 440 -13.39 -20.50 4.49
CA ASN A 440 -12.21 -20.78 5.32
C ASN A 440 -11.13 -19.70 5.18
N ILE A 441 -11.05 -19.05 4.01
CA ILE A 441 -10.07 -18.01 3.71
C ILE A 441 -10.56 -16.64 4.17
N ASP A 442 -11.84 -16.33 3.97
CA ASP A 442 -12.52 -15.14 4.49
C ASP A 442 -12.55 -15.19 6.03
N VAL A 443 -11.50 -14.66 6.64
CA VAL A 443 -11.26 -14.77 8.08
C VAL A 443 -12.23 -13.92 8.88
N ASP A 444 -12.58 -12.76 8.34
CA ASP A 444 -13.42 -11.77 9.01
C ASP A 444 -14.91 -11.91 8.67
N GLN A 445 -15.24 -12.90 7.83
CA GLN A 445 -16.59 -13.18 7.37
C GLN A 445 -17.28 -11.95 6.74
N SER A 446 -16.50 -11.12 6.07
CA SER A 446 -16.98 -9.93 5.38
C SER A 446 -17.81 -10.24 4.13
N GLY A 447 -17.70 -11.47 3.62
CA GLY A 447 -18.25 -11.90 2.34
C GLY A 447 -17.39 -11.52 1.14
N ASN A 448 -16.26 -10.82 1.38
CA ASN A 448 -15.27 -10.44 0.39
C ASN A 448 -13.89 -10.89 0.87
N MET A 449 -13.12 -11.53 0.03
CA MET A 449 -11.74 -11.92 0.34
C MET A 449 -10.79 -10.77 0.04
N SER A 450 -10.10 -10.28 1.07
CA SER A 450 -9.06 -9.26 0.93
C SER A 450 -7.79 -9.82 0.28
N TYR A 451 -6.94 -8.93 -0.21
CA TYR A 451 -5.63 -9.30 -0.77
C TYR A 451 -4.78 -10.10 0.23
N SER A 452 -4.68 -9.64 1.48
CA SER A 452 -3.88 -10.33 2.51
C SER A 452 -4.44 -11.69 2.87
N GLU A 453 -5.74 -11.88 2.94
CA GLU A 453 -6.36 -13.19 3.22
C GLU A 453 -6.05 -14.20 2.12
N PHE A 454 -6.20 -13.79 0.86
CA PHE A 454 -5.85 -14.65 -0.28
C PHE A 454 -4.37 -15.05 -0.25
N ILE A 455 -3.45 -14.08 -0.04
CA ILE A 455 -2.01 -14.36 0.02
C ILE A 455 -1.69 -15.35 1.15
N CYS A 456 -2.34 -15.25 2.31
CA CYS A 456 -2.17 -16.19 3.43
C CYS A 456 -2.51 -17.62 3.05
N ALA A 457 -3.55 -17.84 2.25
CA ALA A 457 -3.94 -19.16 1.82
C ALA A 457 -3.06 -19.69 0.67
N ALA A 458 -2.58 -18.79 -0.19
CA ALA A 458 -1.88 -19.11 -1.44
C ALA A 458 -0.40 -19.42 -1.26
N ILE A 459 0.22 -19.00 -0.15
CA ILE A 459 1.67 -19.17 0.11
C ILE A 459 1.98 -20.54 0.72
N ASP A 460 3.14 -21.07 0.33
CA ASP A 460 3.72 -22.27 0.94
C ASP A 460 4.09 -22.02 2.41
N ARG A 461 3.39 -22.71 3.30
CA ARG A 461 3.54 -22.56 4.75
C ARG A 461 4.90 -22.97 5.26
N THR A 462 5.60 -23.86 4.56
CA THR A 462 6.95 -24.29 4.94
C THR A 462 7.95 -23.14 4.84
N VAL A 463 7.73 -22.21 3.92
CA VAL A 463 8.58 -21.03 3.71
C VAL A 463 8.35 -19.98 4.80
N ILE A 464 7.12 -19.84 5.29
CA ILE A 464 6.78 -18.81 6.27
C ILE A 464 6.92 -19.25 7.73
N LEU A 465 6.71 -20.54 8.03
CA LEU A 465 6.75 -21.07 9.41
C LEU A 465 8.17 -21.50 9.84
N THR A 466 9.18 -20.72 9.45
CA THR A 466 10.55 -20.90 9.94
C THR A 466 10.66 -20.50 11.42
N GLU A 467 11.65 -21.00 12.13
CA GLU A 467 11.83 -20.69 13.56
C GLU A 467 12.06 -19.19 13.79
N GLU A 468 12.79 -18.53 12.91
CA GLU A 468 13.06 -17.09 12.96
C GLU A 468 11.75 -16.27 12.79
N ASN A 469 10.95 -16.62 11.79
CA ASN A 469 9.67 -15.95 11.54
C ASN A 469 8.68 -16.19 12.68
N LEU A 470 8.62 -17.42 13.19
CA LEU A 470 7.77 -17.75 14.36
C LEU A 470 8.20 -16.97 15.59
N LYS A 471 9.52 -16.78 15.81
CA LYS A 471 10.00 -15.95 16.91
C LYS A 471 9.61 -14.49 16.72
N GLU A 472 9.71 -13.95 15.51
CA GLU A 472 9.29 -12.57 15.21
C GLU A 472 7.79 -12.37 15.45
N SER A 473 6.95 -13.32 15.03
CA SER A 473 5.51 -13.25 15.30
C SER A 473 5.17 -13.43 16.77
N PHE A 474 5.85 -14.29 17.49
CA PHE A 474 5.72 -14.43 18.94
C PHE A 474 6.03 -13.11 19.66
N ASP A 475 7.16 -12.48 19.32
CA ASP A 475 7.58 -11.18 19.89
C ASP A 475 6.61 -10.04 19.53
N PHE A 476 5.85 -10.19 18.45
CA PHE A 476 4.76 -9.26 18.09
C PHE A 476 3.56 -9.42 19.03
N PHE A 477 3.19 -10.65 19.40
CA PHE A 477 2.08 -10.91 20.31
C PHE A 477 2.47 -10.69 21.77
N ASP A 478 3.70 -10.97 22.20
CA ASP A 478 4.25 -10.66 23.52
C ASP A 478 4.48 -9.15 23.67
N LYS A 479 3.43 -8.42 24.09
CA LYS A 479 3.46 -6.94 24.17
C LYS A 479 4.29 -6.41 25.32
N ASN A 480 4.36 -7.14 26.42
CA ASN A 480 5.12 -6.75 27.61
C ASN A 480 6.59 -7.24 27.57
N LYS A 481 6.94 -8.09 26.58
CA LYS A 481 8.28 -8.66 26.35
C LYS A 481 8.82 -9.47 27.52
N ASN A 482 7.96 -10.20 28.18
CA ASN A 482 8.34 -11.08 29.29
C ASN A 482 8.71 -12.51 28.83
N GLY A 483 8.58 -12.82 27.52
CA GLY A 483 8.85 -14.13 26.94
C GLY A 483 7.67 -15.10 26.99
N ILE A 484 6.49 -14.61 27.33
CA ILE A 484 5.25 -15.37 27.48
C ILE A 484 4.12 -14.55 26.86
N ILE A 485 3.21 -15.18 26.15
CA ILE A 485 1.97 -14.55 25.67
C ILE A 485 0.88 -14.93 26.68
N ASN A 486 0.24 -13.94 27.26
CA ASN A 486 -0.92 -14.11 28.11
C ASN A 486 -2.16 -13.42 27.51
N ILE A 487 -3.29 -13.57 28.19
CA ILE A 487 -4.57 -13.02 27.72
C ILE A 487 -4.55 -11.48 27.62
N GLU A 488 -3.76 -10.80 28.47
CA GLU A 488 -3.62 -9.35 28.45
C GLU A 488 -2.85 -8.86 27.22
N ASP A 489 -1.80 -9.59 26.83
CA ASP A 489 -1.01 -9.33 25.62
C ASP A 489 -1.88 -9.45 24.38
N LEU A 490 -2.64 -10.55 24.27
CA LEU A 490 -3.58 -10.74 23.19
C LEU A 490 -4.71 -9.68 23.23
N ALA A 491 -5.23 -9.33 24.41
CA ALA A 491 -6.23 -8.28 24.56
C ALA A 491 -5.74 -6.94 24.02
N VAL A 492 -4.47 -6.59 24.18
CA VAL A 492 -3.88 -5.36 23.62
C VAL A 492 -3.87 -5.42 22.09
N VAL A 493 -3.54 -6.58 21.50
CA VAL A 493 -3.58 -6.78 20.04
C VAL A 493 -5.02 -6.69 19.54
N PHE A 494 -5.93 -7.42 20.19
CA PHE A 494 -7.31 -7.56 19.77
C PHE A 494 -8.25 -6.42 20.22
N LYS A 495 -7.83 -5.53 21.13
CA LYS A 495 -8.60 -4.33 21.50
C LYS A 495 -8.98 -3.44 20.32
N LYS A 496 -8.28 -3.61 19.21
CA LYS A 496 -8.60 -2.99 17.94
C LYS A 496 -9.69 -3.72 17.16
N PHE A 497 -10.13 -4.90 17.61
CA PHE A 497 -11.22 -5.67 17.00
C PHE A 497 -12.53 -5.43 17.78
N PRO A 498 -13.41 -4.58 17.32
CA PRO A 498 -14.73 -4.47 17.89
C PRO A 498 -15.55 -5.68 17.41
N GLY A 499 -16.12 -6.39 18.34
CA GLY A 499 -16.99 -7.54 18.07
C GLY A 499 -16.52 -8.86 18.71
N PHE A 500 -15.26 -8.97 19.14
CA PHE A 500 -14.84 -10.13 19.94
C PHE A 500 -15.35 -10.02 21.37
N SER A 501 -16.15 -11.00 21.77
CA SER A 501 -16.55 -11.18 23.16
C SER A 501 -15.38 -11.71 23.99
N LEU A 502 -15.39 -11.43 25.30
CA LEU A 502 -14.40 -12.00 26.21
C LEU A 502 -14.40 -13.54 26.24
N GLU A 503 -15.56 -14.14 25.90
CA GLU A 503 -15.73 -15.60 25.84
C GLU A 503 -15.05 -16.21 24.62
N GLU A 504 -15.20 -15.61 23.44
CA GLU A 504 -14.48 -16.02 22.23
C GLU A 504 -12.97 -15.87 22.39
N PHE A 505 -12.57 -14.84 23.11
CA PHE A 505 -11.18 -14.56 23.43
C PHE A 505 -10.56 -15.65 24.34
N ASN A 506 -11.27 -15.99 25.41
CA ASN A 506 -10.89 -17.07 26.31
C ASN A 506 -10.89 -18.42 25.58
N GLY A 507 -11.84 -18.66 24.69
CA GLY A 507 -11.89 -19.85 23.86
C GLY A 507 -10.64 -20.03 23.01
N MET A 508 -10.24 -18.96 22.27
CA MET A 508 -9.04 -18.97 21.44
C MET A 508 -7.75 -19.18 22.27
N PHE A 509 -7.68 -18.57 23.44
CA PHE A 509 -6.51 -18.69 24.31
C PHE A 509 -6.36 -20.12 24.84
N ASN A 510 -7.46 -20.72 25.31
CA ASN A 510 -7.48 -22.09 25.81
C ASN A 510 -7.11 -23.15 24.74
N GLU A 511 -7.30 -22.87 23.47
CA GLU A 511 -6.87 -23.75 22.38
C GLU A 511 -5.35 -23.72 22.18
N VAL A 512 -4.68 -22.68 22.63
CA VAL A 512 -3.25 -22.43 22.45
C VAL A 512 -2.46 -22.74 23.70
N ASP A 513 -3.04 -22.52 24.86
CA ASP A 513 -2.51 -22.90 26.19
C ASP A 513 -2.70 -24.41 26.41
N VAL A 514 -1.69 -25.18 26.00
CA VAL A 514 -1.78 -26.64 25.97
C VAL A 514 -1.73 -27.25 27.38
N ASP A 515 -1.00 -26.66 28.30
CA ASP A 515 -0.86 -27.14 29.67
C ASP A 515 -1.86 -26.51 30.66
N GLY A 516 -2.66 -25.52 30.19
CA GLY A 516 -3.71 -24.89 30.97
C GLY A 516 -3.22 -23.97 32.08
N ASN A 517 -2.00 -23.47 31.98
CA ASN A 517 -1.37 -22.64 33.01
C ASN A 517 -1.73 -21.14 32.90
N GLY A 518 -2.45 -20.75 31.87
CA GLY A 518 -2.85 -19.35 31.57
C GLY A 518 -1.76 -18.54 30.88
N GLU A 519 -0.71 -19.19 30.38
CA GLU A 519 0.42 -18.57 29.70
C GLU A 519 0.84 -19.41 28.50
N VAL A 520 1.22 -18.80 27.39
CA VAL A 520 1.72 -19.49 26.20
C VAL A 520 3.19 -19.15 26.02
N ASN A 521 4.05 -20.13 26.22
CA ASN A 521 5.47 -19.99 25.95
C ASN A 521 5.81 -20.19 24.46
N PHE A 522 7.06 -19.91 24.07
CA PHE A 522 7.46 -20.00 22.66
C PHE A 522 7.37 -21.43 22.08
N GLU A 523 7.65 -22.47 22.89
CA GLU A 523 7.59 -23.85 22.39
C GLU A 523 6.16 -24.34 22.18
N GLU A 524 5.21 -23.95 23.03
CA GLU A 524 3.78 -24.19 22.81
C GLU A 524 3.28 -23.45 21.56
N TYR A 525 3.60 -22.16 21.45
CA TYR A 525 3.26 -21.36 20.27
C TYR A 525 3.80 -21.98 18.98
N LYS A 526 5.09 -22.37 18.97
CA LYS A 526 5.75 -23.04 17.85
C LYS A 526 5.09 -24.39 17.50
N GLY A 527 4.74 -25.19 18.52
CA GLY A 527 4.05 -26.46 18.35
C GLY A 527 2.71 -26.30 17.64
N ILE A 528 1.91 -25.33 18.08
CA ILE A 528 0.61 -25.03 17.50
C ILE A 528 0.75 -24.51 16.07
N MET A 529 1.67 -23.59 15.82
CA MET A 529 1.89 -23.06 14.47
C MET A 529 2.36 -24.14 13.50
N LYS A 530 3.26 -25.04 13.94
CA LYS A 530 3.73 -26.16 13.12
C LYS A 530 2.68 -27.25 12.92
N SER A 531 1.66 -27.35 13.76
CA SER A 531 0.58 -28.32 13.57
C SER A 531 -0.23 -28.09 12.27
N ILE A 532 -0.12 -26.88 11.68
CA ILE A 532 -0.70 -26.57 10.37
C ILE A 532 -0.02 -27.37 9.25
N LEU A 533 1.27 -27.68 9.40
CA LEU A 533 2.05 -28.46 8.43
C LEU A 533 1.75 -29.96 8.51
N ASN A 534 1.21 -30.46 9.63
CA ASN A 534 0.98 -31.87 9.89
C ASN A 534 -0.44 -32.31 9.53
N ASN A 535 -1.21 -31.50 8.81
CA ASN A 535 -2.57 -31.82 8.36
C ASN A 535 -2.59 -32.40 6.92
N GLU A 536 -1.45 -33.00 6.48
CA GLU A 536 -1.37 -33.80 5.27
C GLU A 536 -2.00 -35.18 5.46
#